data_e553c9bd8b30e2fe48ccf7447f1d69cf
#
_entry.id   e553c9bd8b30e2fe48ccf7447f1d69cf
#
_cell.length_a   1.000
_cell.length_b   1.000
_cell.length_c   1.000
_cell.angle_alpha   90.00
_cell.angle_beta   90.00
_cell.angle_gamma   90.00
#
_symmetry.space_group_name_H-M   'P 1'
#
loop_
_entity.id
_entity.type
_entity.pdbx_description
1 polymer ?
#
loop_
_entity_poly.entity_id
_entity_poly.type
_entity_poly.pdbx_seq_one_letter_code
_entity_poly.pdbx_strand_id
1 'polypeptide(L)'
;MTQQTTDPINPLEGKEDAVASIDLDGLPPIKVVGVGGGGCNAVNRMVEARIQSVQFVGINTDTQALMRCDAESRIRIGDRITRGLGVGGDPERGRQAAEESRDEIKDAIKGADMVFITAGMGGGTGTGAAPVIAQVAKDGGALTVAVVTRPFSFEGAKRKANADAGIANLQQEVDTLIVIPNDRLLALADEKTTVSESFLKADEVLRQGIQGISELITTPGDINLDFADVRRIMSEAGPAIMAIGRSSGENRAVEAAQAAVCSPLLDISIHGATGILFNITSSGDLGLHELNMAAQVIAEVVDPEAEIIFGTATDPTLGEEVKLTLIAVGFAAQEEYGSQAEEEELRRMRTEAVENVADTDLPTFLRRPVNIR
;
A
#
# COMPACT_ATOMS: atom_id res chain seq x y z
N MET A 1 24.13 -52.34 -51.61
CA MET A 1 24.93 -51.12 -51.38
C MET A 1 23.97 -49.92 -51.30
N THR A 2 23.50 -49.60 -50.14
CA THR A 2 22.59 -48.49 -49.89
C THR A 2 23.32 -47.50 -48.98
N GLN A 3 23.67 -46.35 -49.56
CA GLN A 3 24.32 -45.25 -48.86
C GLN A 3 23.28 -44.56 -47.97
N GLN A 4 23.55 -44.49 -46.65
CA GLN A 4 22.88 -43.63 -45.68
C GLN A 4 23.53 -42.23 -45.74
N THR A 5 22.76 -41.26 -46.17
CA THR A 5 23.09 -39.84 -46.04
C THR A 5 22.75 -39.38 -44.60
N THR A 6 23.75 -39.00 -43.85
CA THR A 6 23.61 -38.34 -42.55
C THR A 6 23.49 -36.84 -42.78
N ASP A 7 22.30 -36.26 -42.44
CA ASP A 7 22.11 -34.84 -42.40
C ASP A 7 22.88 -34.22 -41.20
N PRO A 8 23.47 -33.02 -41.35
CA PRO A 8 24.20 -32.34 -40.28
C PRO A 8 23.22 -31.79 -39.25
N ILE A 9 23.43 -32.18 -38.00
CA ILE A 9 22.74 -31.66 -36.83
C ILE A 9 23.01 -30.16 -36.70
N ASN A 10 21.97 -29.36 -36.75
CA ASN A 10 22.01 -27.91 -36.50
C ASN A 10 22.12 -27.65 -34.98
N PRO A 11 23.20 -27.00 -34.47
CA PRO A 11 23.40 -26.83 -33.01
C PRO A 11 22.68 -25.62 -32.38
N LEU A 12 21.66 -25.05 -33.03
CA LEU A 12 20.97 -23.82 -32.58
C LEU A 12 19.48 -23.98 -32.26
N GLU A 13 18.96 -25.20 -32.20
CA GLU A 13 17.61 -25.46 -31.70
C GLU A 13 17.71 -25.95 -30.25
N GLY A 14 17.27 -25.09 -29.26
CA GLY A 14 17.06 -25.52 -27.88
C GLY A 14 17.66 -24.60 -26.80
N LYS A 15 17.44 -23.33 -26.89
CA LYS A 15 17.40 -22.44 -25.70
C LYS A 15 16.12 -21.66 -25.73
N GLU A 16 15.00 -22.34 -25.64
CA GLU A 16 13.83 -21.75 -25.01
C GLU A 16 14.18 -21.60 -23.53
N ASP A 17 14.14 -20.34 -23.06
CA ASP A 17 14.36 -19.96 -21.68
C ASP A 17 13.41 -20.78 -20.79
N ALA A 18 13.96 -21.83 -20.20
CA ALA A 18 13.37 -22.47 -19.05
C ALA A 18 13.45 -21.42 -17.91
N VAL A 19 12.44 -20.56 -17.84
CA VAL A 19 12.13 -19.89 -16.58
C VAL A 19 11.90 -21.03 -15.59
N ALA A 20 12.89 -21.28 -14.74
CA ALA A 20 12.77 -22.25 -13.68
C ALA A 20 11.50 -21.86 -12.91
N SER A 21 10.49 -22.72 -12.96
CA SER A 21 9.36 -22.63 -12.03
C SER A 21 9.97 -22.75 -10.65
N ILE A 22 10.05 -21.61 -9.95
CA ILE A 22 10.38 -21.61 -8.53
C ILE A 22 9.27 -22.45 -7.90
N ASP A 23 9.66 -23.60 -7.31
CA ASP A 23 8.75 -24.40 -6.50
C ASP A 23 8.25 -23.49 -5.37
N LEU A 24 7.00 -23.05 -5.46
CA LEU A 24 6.31 -22.26 -4.45
C LEU A 24 5.93 -23.11 -3.21
N ASP A 25 6.34 -24.38 -3.19
CA ASP A 25 6.17 -25.30 -2.07
C ASP A 25 7.01 -24.83 -0.87
N GLY A 26 6.47 -23.93 -0.08
CA GLY A 26 7.13 -23.40 1.13
C GLY A 26 6.85 -21.92 1.42
N LEU A 27 6.32 -21.17 0.47
CA LEU A 27 5.88 -19.80 0.72
C LEU A 27 4.44 -19.79 1.27
N PRO A 28 4.13 -18.91 2.24
CA PRO A 28 2.77 -18.78 2.75
C PRO A 28 1.83 -18.33 1.62
N PRO A 29 0.66 -18.98 1.45
CA PRO A 29 -0.32 -18.55 0.47
C PRO A 29 -0.86 -17.16 0.78
N ILE A 30 -0.56 -16.19 -0.09
CA ILE A 30 -1.00 -14.79 0.02
C ILE A 30 -2.10 -14.52 -1.00
N LYS A 31 -3.21 -13.95 -0.55
CA LYS A 31 -4.30 -13.50 -1.43
C LYS A 31 -4.50 -12.00 -1.34
N VAL A 32 -4.70 -11.36 -2.49
CA VAL A 32 -5.02 -9.93 -2.60
C VAL A 32 -6.44 -9.79 -3.12
N VAL A 33 -7.31 -9.25 -2.30
CA VAL A 33 -8.73 -9.08 -2.58
C VAL A 33 -9.03 -7.62 -2.91
N GLY A 34 -9.31 -7.35 -4.17
CA GLY A 34 -9.74 -6.02 -4.64
C GLY A 34 -11.24 -5.87 -4.54
N VAL A 35 -11.73 -4.93 -3.71
CA VAL A 35 -13.14 -4.75 -3.39
C VAL A 35 -13.72 -3.49 -4.02
N GLY A 36 -14.77 -3.64 -4.82
CA GLY A 36 -15.40 -2.56 -5.54
C GLY A 36 -14.57 -2.03 -6.71
N GLY A 37 -14.97 -0.89 -7.29
CA GLY A 37 -14.27 -0.34 -8.46
C GLY A 37 -12.81 0.04 -8.20
N GLY A 38 -12.54 0.78 -7.13
CA GLY A 38 -11.17 1.19 -6.78
C GLY A 38 -10.27 0.00 -6.46
N GLY A 39 -10.76 -0.98 -5.67
CA GLY A 39 -9.99 -2.18 -5.36
C GLY A 39 -9.69 -3.04 -6.60
N CYS A 40 -10.66 -3.20 -7.51
CA CYS A 40 -10.42 -3.90 -8.78
C CYS A 40 -9.40 -3.17 -9.66
N ASN A 41 -9.42 -1.83 -9.70
CA ASN A 41 -8.43 -1.06 -10.44
C ASN A 41 -7.02 -1.23 -9.84
N ALA A 42 -6.89 -1.20 -8.52
CA ALA A 42 -5.63 -1.45 -7.85
C ALA A 42 -5.09 -2.86 -8.17
N VAL A 43 -5.96 -3.88 -8.16
CA VAL A 43 -5.59 -5.24 -8.56
C VAL A 43 -5.12 -5.29 -10.01
N ASN A 44 -5.78 -4.61 -10.95
CA ASN A 44 -5.32 -4.55 -12.35
C ASN A 44 -3.88 -4.01 -12.43
N ARG A 45 -3.55 -2.94 -11.67
CA ARG A 45 -2.19 -2.42 -11.61
C ARG A 45 -1.18 -3.41 -11.05
N MET A 46 -1.59 -4.22 -10.07
CA MET A 46 -0.73 -5.25 -9.50
C MET A 46 -0.47 -6.39 -10.50
N VAL A 47 -1.48 -6.77 -11.26
CA VAL A 47 -1.36 -7.77 -12.34
C VAL A 47 -0.48 -7.23 -13.48
N GLU A 48 -0.69 -5.98 -13.91
CA GLU A 48 0.16 -5.31 -14.90
C GLU A 48 1.62 -5.23 -14.45
N ALA A 49 1.86 -4.96 -13.16
CA ALA A 49 3.19 -4.92 -12.55
C ALA A 49 3.80 -6.32 -12.31
N ARG A 50 3.05 -7.39 -12.61
CA ARG A 50 3.49 -8.79 -12.45
C ARG A 50 3.98 -9.11 -11.04
N ILE A 51 3.28 -8.65 -10.01
CA ILE A 51 3.58 -9.04 -8.64
C ILE A 51 3.46 -10.56 -8.54
N GLN A 52 4.55 -11.22 -8.11
CA GLN A 52 4.64 -12.67 -8.07
C GLN A 52 4.22 -13.23 -6.70
N SER A 53 3.94 -14.52 -6.67
CA SER A 53 3.67 -15.29 -5.44
C SER A 53 2.43 -14.83 -4.65
N VAL A 54 1.50 -14.12 -5.31
CA VAL A 54 0.20 -13.72 -4.74
C VAL A 54 -0.93 -14.13 -5.68
N GLN A 55 -2.08 -14.48 -5.13
CA GLN A 55 -3.30 -14.76 -5.89
C GLN A 55 -4.24 -13.56 -5.83
N PHE A 56 -4.76 -13.14 -6.98
CA PHE A 56 -5.66 -12.00 -7.06
C PHE A 56 -7.13 -12.42 -7.12
N VAL A 57 -7.95 -11.76 -6.28
CA VAL A 57 -9.40 -11.94 -6.22
C VAL A 57 -10.09 -10.60 -6.41
N GLY A 58 -10.91 -10.45 -7.42
CA GLY A 58 -11.73 -9.26 -7.65
C GLY A 58 -13.15 -9.46 -7.15
N ILE A 59 -13.65 -8.60 -6.27
CA ILE A 59 -15.00 -8.68 -5.71
C ILE A 59 -15.76 -7.39 -6.00
N ASN A 60 -16.90 -7.48 -6.69
CA ASN A 60 -17.72 -6.32 -6.99
C ASN A 60 -19.21 -6.68 -7.10
N THR A 61 -20.06 -5.68 -6.89
CA THR A 61 -21.50 -5.73 -7.17
C THR A 61 -21.85 -5.34 -8.60
N ASP A 62 -20.92 -4.65 -9.29
CA ASP A 62 -21.07 -4.19 -10.68
C ASP A 62 -20.41 -5.17 -11.65
N THR A 63 -21.24 -5.81 -12.48
CA THR A 63 -20.79 -6.79 -13.47
C THR A 63 -19.86 -6.17 -14.51
N GLN A 64 -20.11 -4.94 -14.95
CA GLN A 64 -19.30 -4.29 -15.99
C GLN A 64 -17.91 -3.94 -15.47
N ALA A 65 -17.82 -3.47 -14.21
CA ALA A 65 -16.55 -3.21 -13.56
C ALA A 65 -15.78 -4.52 -13.33
N LEU A 66 -16.48 -5.58 -12.93
CA LEU A 66 -15.85 -6.89 -12.69
C LEU A 66 -15.33 -7.55 -13.97
N MET A 67 -15.98 -7.34 -15.11
CA MET A 67 -15.50 -7.83 -16.42
C MET A 67 -14.18 -7.19 -16.84
N ARG A 68 -13.86 -6.00 -16.33
CA ARG A 68 -12.60 -5.29 -16.58
C ARG A 68 -11.53 -5.54 -15.53
N CYS A 69 -11.83 -6.39 -14.55
CA CYS A 69 -10.87 -6.78 -13.54
C CYS A 69 -10.01 -7.95 -14.07
N ASP A 70 -8.70 -7.82 -13.99
CA ASP A 70 -7.74 -8.81 -14.49
C ASP A 70 -7.37 -9.86 -13.42
N ALA A 71 -8.07 -9.86 -12.28
CA ALA A 71 -7.91 -10.87 -11.24
C ALA A 71 -8.22 -12.28 -11.78
N GLU A 72 -7.47 -13.27 -11.32
CA GLU A 72 -7.65 -14.68 -11.65
C GLU A 72 -9.02 -15.20 -11.21
N SER A 73 -9.44 -14.79 -10.01
CA SER A 73 -10.75 -15.09 -9.44
C SER A 73 -11.61 -13.83 -9.37
N ARG A 74 -12.83 -13.91 -9.89
CA ARG A 74 -13.76 -12.78 -9.93
C ARG A 74 -15.11 -13.18 -9.36
N ILE A 75 -15.54 -12.49 -8.30
CA ILE A 75 -16.77 -12.80 -7.59
C ILE A 75 -17.73 -11.63 -7.70
N ARG A 76 -18.90 -11.87 -8.24
CA ARG A 76 -20.00 -10.91 -8.21
C ARG A 76 -20.81 -11.16 -6.96
N ILE A 77 -20.91 -10.16 -6.09
CA ILE A 77 -21.65 -10.25 -4.83
C ILE A 77 -23.02 -9.55 -4.90
N GLY A 78 -23.96 -10.06 -4.13
CA GLY A 78 -25.27 -9.46 -3.94
C GLY A 78 -26.17 -9.52 -5.18
N ASP A 79 -26.27 -10.65 -5.83
CA ASP A 79 -27.05 -10.86 -7.05
C ASP A 79 -28.54 -10.51 -6.89
N ARG A 80 -29.14 -10.84 -5.76
CA ARG A 80 -30.54 -10.53 -5.45
C ARG A 80 -30.77 -9.06 -5.17
N ILE A 81 -29.78 -8.41 -4.53
CA ILE A 81 -29.87 -7.01 -4.11
C ILE A 81 -29.59 -6.05 -5.26
N THR A 82 -28.59 -6.34 -6.11
CA THR A 82 -28.06 -5.40 -7.10
C THR A 82 -28.37 -5.76 -8.54
N ARG A 83 -28.61 -7.02 -8.84
CA ARG A 83 -28.80 -7.55 -10.20
C ARG A 83 -27.61 -7.21 -11.13
N GLY A 84 -26.41 -7.04 -10.56
CA GLY A 84 -25.21 -6.70 -11.31
C GLY A 84 -25.08 -5.21 -11.69
N LEU A 85 -25.92 -4.32 -11.18
CA LEU A 85 -25.93 -2.88 -11.50
C LEU A 85 -25.15 -2.02 -10.47
N GLY A 86 -24.49 -2.63 -9.50
CA GLY A 86 -23.83 -1.90 -8.42
C GLY A 86 -24.80 -1.43 -7.34
N VAL A 87 -24.27 -0.78 -6.29
CA VAL A 87 -25.04 -0.33 -5.11
C VAL A 87 -25.29 1.18 -5.07
N GLY A 88 -24.89 1.93 -6.11
CA GLY A 88 -25.18 3.37 -6.22
C GLY A 88 -24.60 4.25 -5.11
N GLY A 89 -23.45 3.89 -4.55
CA GLY A 89 -22.76 4.66 -3.50
C GLY A 89 -23.34 4.48 -2.10
N ASP A 90 -24.15 3.45 -1.87
CA ASP A 90 -24.73 3.10 -0.57
C ASP A 90 -23.94 1.97 0.09
N PRO A 91 -23.16 2.26 1.19
CA PRO A 91 -22.36 1.25 1.87
C PRO A 91 -23.18 0.15 2.52
N GLU A 92 -24.38 0.46 3.04
CA GLU A 92 -25.22 -0.54 3.67
C GLU A 92 -25.68 -1.62 2.68
N ARG A 93 -26.03 -1.22 1.45
CA ARG A 93 -26.32 -2.16 0.38
C ARG A 93 -25.08 -2.95 -0.03
N GLY A 94 -23.88 -2.35 0.03
CA GLY A 94 -22.61 -3.03 -0.19
C GLY A 94 -22.36 -4.11 0.86
N ARG A 95 -22.61 -3.81 2.13
CA ARG A 95 -22.51 -4.76 3.24
C ARG A 95 -23.48 -5.93 3.06
N GLN A 96 -24.75 -5.64 2.78
CA GLN A 96 -25.77 -6.67 2.55
C GLN A 96 -25.42 -7.58 1.36
N ALA A 97 -24.84 -7.00 0.29
CA ALA A 97 -24.40 -7.76 -0.88
C ALA A 97 -23.25 -8.73 -0.52
N ALA A 98 -22.32 -8.33 0.33
CA ALA A 98 -21.26 -9.20 0.81
C ALA A 98 -21.78 -10.30 1.74
N GLU A 99 -22.71 -9.98 2.63
CA GLU A 99 -23.36 -10.96 3.50
C GLU A 99 -24.15 -12.01 2.70
N GLU A 100 -24.84 -11.60 1.62
CA GLU A 100 -25.55 -12.54 0.74
C GLU A 100 -24.60 -13.55 0.11
N SER A 101 -23.37 -13.13 -0.23
CA SER A 101 -22.37 -13.95 -0.93
C SER A 101 -21.24 -14.45 -0.01
N ARG A 102 -21.48 -14.52 1.31
CA ARG A 102 -20.43 -14.84 2.31
C ARG A 102 -19.75 -16.17 2.06
N ASP A 103 -20.48 -17.19 1.64
CA ASP A 103 -19.94 -18.52 1.36
C ASP A 103 -19.03 -18.52 0.14
N GLU A 104 -19.40 -17.80 -0.93
CA GLU A 104 -18.57 -17.64 -2.13
C GLU A 104 -17.27 -16.88 -1.83
N ILE A 105 -17.34 -15.84 -0.99
CA ILE A 105 -16.18 -15.10 -0.51
C ILE A 105 -15.26 -16.03 0.29
N LYS A 106 -15.84 -16.82 1.21
CA LYS A 106 -15.10 -17.76 2.03
C LYS A 106 -14.34 -18.80 1.19
N ASP A 107 -15.01 -19.36 0.18
CA ASP A 107 -14.39 -20.35 -0.71
C ASP A 107 -13.23 -19.74 -1.51
N ALA A 108 -13.35 -18.50 -1.94
CA ALA A 108 -12.31 -17.82 -2.72
C ALA A 108 -11.05 -17.49 -1.90
N ILE A 109 -11.19 -17.18 -0.62
CA ILE A 109 -10.05 -16.82 0.26
C ILE A 109 -9.54 -18.00 1.09
N LYS A 110 -10.20 -19.16 0.99
CA LYS A 110 -9.83 -20.37 1.73
C LYS A 110 -8.37 -20.76 1.50
N GLY A 111 -7.71 -21.18 2.60
CA GLY A 111 -6.33 -21.67 2.59
C GLY A 111 -5.27 -20.57 2.46
N ALA A 112 -5.65 -19.30 2.56
CA ALA A 112 -4.69 -18.21 2.65
C ALA A 112 -4.13 -18.09 4.08
N ASP A 113 -2.82 -17.93 4.21
CA ASP A 113 -2.17 -17.56 5.47
C ASP A 113 -2.20 -16.05 5.69
N MET A 114 -2.27 -15.27 4.58
CA MET A 114 -2.39 -13.82 4.61
C MET A 114 -3.38 -13.33 3.55
N VAL A 115 -4.24 -12.39 3.93
CA VAL A 115 -5.21 -11.76 3.03
C VAL A 115 -5.03 -10.24 3.07
N PHE A 116 -4.64 -9.68 1.93
CA PHE A 116 -4.71 -8.24 1.71
C PHE A 116 -6.09 -7.85 1.19
N ILE A 117 -6.68 -6.82 1.78
CA ILE A 117 -7.93 -6.25 1.31
C ILE A 117 -7.64 -4.83 0.80
N THR A 118 -7.90 -4.58 -0.47
CA THR A 118 -7.72 -3.25 -1.06
C THR A 118 -9.03 -2.69 -1.57
N ALA A 119 -9.32 -1.43 -1.19
CA ALA A 119 -10.54 -0.75 -1.56
C ALA A 119 -10.38 0.77 -1.57
N GLY A 120 -11.12 1.45 -2.45
CA GLY A 120 -11.36 2.87 -2.32
C GLY A 120 -12.57 3.11 -1.43
N MET A 121 -12.34 3.76 -0.28
CA MET A 121 -13.41 4.06 0.68
C MET A 121 -14.25 5.26 0.23
N GLY A 122 -15.48 5.35 0.74
CA GLY A 122 -16.43 6.42 0.41
C GLY A 122 -17.46 6.06 -0.67
N GLY A 123 -17.21 4.99 -1.44
CA GLY A 123 -18.19 4.40 -2.35
C GLY A 123 -19.16 3.46 -1.62
N GLY A 124 -19.93 2.70 -2.40
CA GLY A 124 -20.88 1.73 -1.81
C GLY A 124 -20.24 0.36 -1.57
N THR A 125 -19.80 -0.30 -2.65
CA THR A 125 -19.29 -1.68 -2.59
C THR A 125 -18.03 -1.80 -1.74
N GLY A 126 -16.97 -1.02 -2.05
CA GLY A 126 -15.70 -1.07 -1.30
C GLY A 126 -15.91 -0.81 0.18
N THR A 127 -16.61 0.27 0.51
CA THR A 127 -16.86 0.71 1.88
C THR A 127 -17.68 -0.29 2.70
N GLY A 128 -18.72 -0.87 2.08
CA GLY A 128 -19.63 -1.76 2.79
C GLY A 128 -19.19 -3.22 2.81
N ALA A 129 -18.58 -3.71 1.74
CA ALA A 129 -18.20 -5.11 1.62
C ALA A 129 -16.82 -5.43 2.26
N ALA A 130 -15.88 -4.48 2.27
CA ALA A 130 -14.54 -4.73 2.82
C ALA A 130 -14.55 -5.24 4.28
N PRO A 131 -15.34 -4.67 5.22
CA PRO A 131 -15.41 -5.19 6.59
C PRO A 131 -15.91 -6.64 6.65
N VAL A 132 -16.92 -7.00 5.85
CA VAL A 132 -17.46 -8.38 5.81
C VAL A 132 -16.42 -9.36 5.29
N ILE A 133 -15.69 -8.97 4.24
CA ILE A 133 -14.61 -9.77 3.67
C ILE A 133 -13.48 -9.95 4.68
N ALA A 134 -13.14 -8.88 5.41
CA ALA A 134 -12.13 -8.91 6.47
C ALA A 134 -12.50 -9.90 7.57
N GLN A 135 -13.73 -9.84 8.03
CA GLN A 135 -14.23 -10.79 9.03
C GLN A 135 -14.14 -12.24 8.54
N VAL A 136 -14.53 -12.51 7.28
CA VAL A 136 -14.44 -13.85 6.70
C VAL A 136 -12.98 -14.33 6.62
N ALA A 137 -12.03 -13.44 6.30
CA ALA A 137 -10.60 -13.76 6.26
C ALA A 137 -10.05 -14.07 7.66
N LYS A 138 -10.39 -13.24 8.64
CA LYS A 138 -9.99 -13.39 10.05
C LYS A 138 -10.57 -14.65 10.67
N ASP A 139 -11.86 -14.96 10.43
CA ASP A 139 -12.51 -16.19 10.83
C ASP A 139 -11.84 -17.44 10.21
N GLY A 140 -11.24 -17.28 9.03
CA GLY A 140 -10.44 -18.30 8.35
C GLY A 140 -9.03 -18.51 8.94
N GLY A 141 -8.60 -17.69 9.90
CA GLY A 141 -7.28 -17.73 10.53
C GLY A 141 -6.15 -17.05 9.75
N ALA A 142 -6.48 -16.34 8.66
CA ALA A 142 -5.52 -15.59 7.88
C ALA A 142 -5.12 -14.27 8.58
N LEU A 143 -3.84 -13.89 8.50
CA LEU A 143 -3.42 -12.54 8.84
C LEU A 143 -4.09 -11.56 7.88
N THR A 144 -4.94 -10.68 8.40
CA THR A 144 -5.79 -9.80 7.59
C THR A 144 -5.30 -8.37 7.63
N VAL A 145 -4.81 -7.90 6.48
CA VAL A 145 -4.25 -6.55 6.32
C VAL A 145 -5.08 -5.77 5.30
N ALA A 146 -5.63 -4.64 5.71
CA ALA A 146 -6.32 -3.76 4.78
C ALA A 146 -5.44 -2.58 4.37
N VAL A 147 -5.38 -2.31 3.07
CA VAL A 147 -4.72 -1.14 2.47
C VAL A 147 -5.76 -0.40 1.65
N VAL A 148 -6.26 0.71 2.16
CA VAL A 148 -7.40 1.42 1.60
C VAL A 148 -7.12 2.90 1.39
N THR A 149 -7.81 3.53 0.44
CA THR A 149 -7.70 4.97 0.21
C THR A 149 -8.89 5.73 0.79
N ARG A 150 -8.63 6.92 1.36
CA ARG A 150 -9.64 7.90 1.70
C ARG A 150 -9.86 8.82 0.49
N PRO A 151 -11.11 9.17 0.13
CA PRO A 151 -11.40 9.95 -1.07
C PRO A 151 -10.78 11.35 -1.05
N PHE A 152 -10.57 11.91 -2.24
CA PHE A 152 -10.19 13.31 -2.39
C PHE A 152 -11.27 14.24 -1.85
N SER A 153 -10.89 15.40 -1.33
CA SER A 153 -11.81 16.42 -0.81
C SER A 153 -12.82 16.89 -1.86
N PHE A 154 -12.41 16.95 -3.14
CA PHE A 154 -13.30 17.33 -4.24
C PHE A 154 -14.41 16.30 -4.55
N GLU A 155 -14.28 15.06 -4.04
CA GLU A 155 -15.33 14.03 -4.22
C GLU A 155 -16.56 14.27 -3.32
N GLY A 156 -16.46 15.19 -2.37
CA GLY A 156 -17.55 15.74 -1.59
C GLY A 156 -17.74 15.11 -0.20
N ALA A 157 -18.38 15.88 0.67
CA ALA A 157 -18.53 15.57 2.10
C ALA A 157 -19.25 14.23 2.36
N LYS A 158 -20.21 13.85 1.52
CA LYS A 158 -20.93 12.57 1.67
C LYS A 158 -20.00 11.38 1.49
N ARG A 159 -19.10 11.44 0.49
CA ARG A 159 -18.10 10.37 0.28
C ARG A 159 -17.12 10.30 1.43
N LYS A 160 -16.67 11.45 1.93
CA LYS A 160 -15.79 11.51 3.10
C LYS A 160 -16.47 10.88 4.33
N ALA A 161 -17.70 11.25 4.65
CA ALA A 161 -18.43 10.67 5.78
C ALA A 161 -18.64 9.16 5.66
N ASN A 162 -18.97 8.67 4.46
CA ASN A 162 -19.07 7.23 4.19
C ASN A 162 -17.71 6.54 4.38
N ALA A 163 -16.61 7.17 3.94
CA ALA A 163 -15.26 6.62 4.08
C ALA A 163 -14.87 6.52 5.56
N ASP A 164 -15.08 7.57 6.34
CA ASP A 164 -14.74 7.60 7.76
C ASP A 164 -15.51 6.52 8.55
N ALA A 165 -16.81 6.39 8.30
CA ALA A 165 -17.63 5.33 8.91
C ALA A 165 -17.18 3.91 8.46
N GLY A 166 -16.86 3.73 7.17
CA GLY A 166 -16.39 2.45 6.64
C GLY A 166 -15.01 2.06 7.16
N ILE A 167 -14.10 3.01 7.30
CA ILE A 167 -12.76 2.82 7.89
C ILE A 167 -12.88 2.39 9.34
N ALA A 168 -13.74 3.05 10.13
CA ALA A 168 -13.99 2.69 11.53
C ALA A 168 -14.54 1.25 11.67
N ASN A 169 -15.44 0.83 10.78
CA ASN A 169 -15.96 -0.54 10.77
C ASN A 169 -14.87 -1.54 10.34
N LEU A 170 -14.09 -1.21 9.31
CA LEU A 170 -13.04 -2.08 8.78
C LEU A 170 -11.93 -2.30 9.81
N GLN A 171 -11.58 -1.28 10.59
CA GLN A 171 -10.56 -1.34 11.64
C GLN A 171 -10.88 -2.40 12.71
N GLN A 172 -12.15 -2.67 12.98
CA GLN A 172 -12.56 -3.67 13.96
C GLN A 172 -12.39 -5.12 13.46
N GLU A 173 -12.35 -5.30 12.14
CA GLU A 173 -12.36 -6.60 11.50
C GLU A 173 -10.99 -7.02 10.92
N VAL A 174 -9.99 -6.13 10.94
CA VAL A 174 -8.64 -6.43 10.42
C VAL A 174 -7.60 -6.49 11.53
N ASP A 175 -6.48 -7.15 11.28
CA ASP A 175 -5.32 -7.12 12.16
C ASP A 175 -4.54 -5.81 12.02
N THR A 176 -4.34 -5.37 10.78
CA THR A 176 -3.63 -4.13 10.45
C THR A 176 -4.39 -3.33 9.40
N LEU A 177 -4.55 -2.03 9.62
CA LEU A 177 -5.22 -1.11 8.71
C LEU A 177 -4.30 0.02 8.27
N ILE A 178 -4.00 0.06 6.98
CA ILE A 178 -3.25 1.16 6.34
C ILE A 178 -4.26 2.02 5.58
N VAL A 179 -4.38 3.29 5.96
CA VAL A 179 -5.26 4.26 5.29
C VAL A 179 -4.42 5.30 4.57
N ILE A 180 -4.62 5.47 3.27
CA ILE A 180 -3.91 6.43 2.44
C ILE A 180 -4.86 7.57 2.09
N PRO A 181 -4.65 8.79 2.63
CA PRO A 181 -5.47 9.94 2.26
C PRO A 181 -5.10 10.42 0.84
N ASN A 182 -6.06 10.34 -0.11
CA ASN A 182 -5.81 10.76 -1.49
C ASN A 182 -5.40 12.24 -1.58
N ASP A 183 -5.87 13.10 -0.69
CA ASP A 183 -5.48 14.51 -0.66
C ASP A 183 -3.97 14.72 -0.48
N ARG A 184 -3.25 13.79 0.17
CA ARG A 184 -1.79 13.83 0.29
C ARG A 184 -1.09 13.62 -1.05
N LEU A 185 -1.73 12.89 -1.97
CA LEU A 185 -1.22 12.68 -3.32
C LEU A 185 -1.25 13.96 -4.16
N LEU A 186 -2.11 14.93 -3.82
CA LEU A 186 -2.15 16.23 -4.48
C LEU A 186 -0.88 17.03 -4.21
N ALA A 187 -0.24 16.86 -3.05
CA ALA A 187 1.04 17.50 -2.74
C ALA A 187 2.20 16.98 -3.63
N LEU A 188 2.04 15.75 -4.17
CA LEU A 188 2.97 15.11 -5.10
C LEU A 188 2.57 15.30 -6.59
N ALA A 189 1.50 16.04 -6.85
CA ALA A 189 0.96 16.26 -8.18
C ALA A 189 1.37 17.64 -8.71
N ASP A 190 1.72 17.70 -9.99
CA ASP A 190 1.94 18.97 -10.68
C ASP A 190 0.60 19.65 -10.98
N GLU A 191 0.62 20.99 -11.18
CA GLU A 191 -0.57 21.78 -11.53
C GLU A 191 -1.28 21.28 -12.82
N LYS A 192 -0.56 20.53 -13.66
CA LYS A 192 -1.08 19.97 -14.92
C LYS A 192 -1.61 18.54 -14.78
N THR A 193 -1.52 17.94 -13.59
CA THR A 193 -1.97 16.56 -13.35
C THR A 193 -3.49 16.48 -13.55
N THR A 194 -3.92 15.59 -14.42
CA THR A 194 -5.35 15.36 -14.68
C THR A 194 -6.02 14.57 -13.55
N VAL A 195 -7.34 14.66 -13.46
CA VAL A 195 -8.13 13.86 -12.49
C VAL A 195 -7.86 12.36 -12.68
N SER A 196 -7.78 11.90 -13.93
CA SER A 196 -7.47 10.49 -14.22
C SER A 196 -6.10 10.07 -13.69
N GLU A 197 -5.08 10.90 -13.89
CA GLU A 197 -3.73 10.64 -13.37
C GLU A 197 -3.69 10.66 -11.83
N SER A 198 -4.52 11.48 -11.18
CA SER A 198 -4.62 11.50 -9.71
C SER A 198 -5.16 10.18 -9.17
N PHE A 199 -6.18 9.60 -9.82
CA PHE A 199 -6.67 8.27 -9.44
C PHE A 199 -5.66 7.16 -9.76
N LEU A 200 -4.92 7.26 -10.86
CA LEU A 200 -3.83 6.34 -11.16
C LEU A 200 -2.74 6.38 -10.10
N LYS A 201 -2.40 7.56 -9.56
CA LYS A 201 -1.45 7.70 -8.44
C LYS A 201 -2.00 7.01 -7.18
N ALA A 202 -3.30 7.13 -6.89
CA ALA A 202 -3.92 6.44 -5.76
C ALA A 202 -3.85 4.91 -5.91
N ASP A 203 -4.17 4.38 -7.09
CA ASP A 203 -4.05 2.95 -7.39
C ASP A 203 -2.59 2.49 -7.29
N GLU A 204 -1.63 3.31 -7.73
CA GLU A 204 -0.20 3.04 -7.66
C GLU A 204 0.30 2.96 -6.20
N VAL A 205 -0.15 3.82 -5.31
CA VAL A 205 0.23 3.76 -3.89
C VAL A 205 -0.33 2.51 -3.21
N LEU A 206 -1.58 2.12 -3.53
CA LEU A 206 -2.14 0.85 -3.07
C LEU A 206 -1.31 -0.34 -3.56
N ARG A 207 -0.89 -0.33 -4.83
CA ARG A 207 -0.02 -1.34 -5.41
C ARG A 207 1.31 -1.42 -4.68
N GLN A 208 1.98 -0.28 -4.49
CA GLN A 208 3.27 -0.20 -3.81
C GLN A 208 3.17 -0.68 -2.35
N GLY A 209 2.07 -0.38 -1.67
CA GLY A 209 1.82 -0.82 -0.32
C GLY A 209 1.75 -2.33 -0.18
N ILE A 210 0.94 -2.96 -1.02
CA ILE A 210 0.80 -4.42 -1.01
C ILE A 210 2.07 -5.09 -1.51
N GLN A 211 2.70 -4.55 -2.55
CA GLN A 211 3.96 -5.06 -3.08
C GLN A 211 5.07 -5.01 -2.02
N GLY A 212 5.22 -3.88 -1.32
CA GLY A 212 6.27 -3.71 -0.31
C GLY A 212 6.18 -4.72 0.83
N ILE A 213 4.96 -5.12 1.24
CA ILE A 213 4.75 -6.14 2.27
C ILE A 213 4.92 -7.55 1.68
N SER A 214 4.37 -7.82 0.50
CA SER A 214 4.46 -9.14 -0.12
C SER A 214 5.90 -9.48 -0.51
N GLU A 215 6.67 -8.53 -1.04
CA GLU A 215 8.08 -8.72 -1.39
C GLU A 215 8.93 -9.15 -0.19
N LEU A 216 8.64 -8.62 1.01
CA LEU A 216 9.34 -9.03 2.24
C LEU A 216 9.23 -10.53 2.53
N ILE A 217 8.10 -11.12 2.13
CA ILE A 217 7.76 -12.51 2.42
C ILE A 217 8.15 -13.43 1.26
N THR A 218 8.00 -12.94 0.02
CA THR A 218 8.04 -13.77 -1.18
C THR A 218 9.30 -13.61 -2.01
N THR A 219 10.03 -12.49 -1.86
CA THR A 219 11.21 -12.21 -2.69
C THR A 219 12.49 -12.56 -1.91
N PRO A 220 13.31 -13.48 -2.41
CA PRO A 220 14.57 -13.78 -1.75
C PRO A 220 15.51 -12.56 -1.82
N GLY A 221 16.10 -12.22 -0.71
CA GLY A 221 17.13 -11.21 -0.54
C GLY A 221 18.31 -11.75 0.27
N ASP A 222 19.31 -10.90 0.55
CA ASP A 222 20.43 -11.26 1.41
C ASP A 222 19.97 -11.45 2.88
N ILE A 223 18.96 -10.70 3.29
CA ILE A 223 18.29 -10.80 4.59
C ILE A 223 16.81 -11.04 4.37
N ASN A 224 16.39 -12.28 4.60
CA ASN A 224 14.99 -12.68 4.45
C ASN A 224 14.28 -12.62 5.80
N LEU A 225 13.04 -12.15 5.76
CA LEU A 225 12.14 -12.17 6.91
C LEU A 225 11.32 -13.46 6.90
N ASP A 226 11.16 -14.06 8.07
CA ASP A 226 10.21 -15.15 8.26
C ASP A 226 8.77 -14.56 8.31
N PHE A 227 7.83 -15.26 7.70
CA PHE A 227 6.40 -14.90 7.79
C PHE A 227 5.91 -14.81 9.24
N ALA A 228 6.49 -15.61 10.14
CA ALA A 228 6.17 -15.58 11.56
C ALA A 228 6.50 -14.22 12.20
N ASP A 229 7.60 -13.57 11.79
CA ASP A 229 8.00 -12.25 12.30
C ASP A 229 7.05 -11.16 11.77
N VAL A 230 6.73 -11.20 10.47
CA VAL A 230 5.73 -10.28 9.89
C VAL A 230 4.37 -10.46 10.58
N ARG A 231 3.94 -11.71 10.78
CA ARG A 231 2.69 -12.00 11.48
C ARG A 231 2.68 -11.47 12.91
N ARG A 232 3.79 -11.60 13.63
CA ARG A 232 3.92 -11.13 15.02
C ARG A 232 3.75 -9.63 15.13
N ILE A 233 4.37 -8.86 14.25
CA ILE A 233 4.27 -7.39 14.25
C ILE A 233 2.91 -6.90 13.77
N MET A 234 2.31 -7.57 12.78
CA MET A 234 1.10 -7.09 12.12
C MET A 234 -0.21 -7.65 12.70
N SER A 235 -0.16 -8.70 13.54
CA SER A 235 -1.35 -9.24 14.21
C SER A 235 -1.85 -8.27 15.27
N GLU A 236 -3.15 -7.94 15.19
CA GLU A 236 -3.83 -7.03 16.14
C GLU A 236 -3.13 -5.67 16.31
N ALA A 237 -2.35 -5.25 15.30
CA ALA A 237 -1.58 -4.02 15.34
C ALA A 237 -2.46 -2.76 15.17
N GLY A 238 -3.67 -2.90 14.65
CA GLY A 238 -4.60 -1.80 14.45
C GLY A 238 -4.16 -0.84 13.34
N PRO A 239 -4.23 0.48 13.57
CA PRO A 239 -3.78 1.47 12.59
C PRO A 239 -2.29 1.35 12.29
N ALA A 240 -1.94 1.41 11.02
CA ALA A 240 -0.57 1.40 10.53
C ALA A 240 -0.35 2.51 9.51
N ILE A 241 0.88 2.96 9.42
CA ILE A 241 1.31 3.95 8.45
C ILE A 241 2.33 3.32 7.53
N MET A 242 2.29 3.70 6.27
CA MET A 242 3.26 3.26 5.28
C MET A 242 3.92 4.46 4.60
N ALA A 243 5.22 4.36 4.40
CA ALA A 243 6.00 5.32 3.66
C ALA A 243 6.94 4.64 2.67
N ILE A 244 7.26 5.33 1.59
CA ILE A 244 8.20 4.86 0.58
C ILE A 244 9.16 6.00 0.28
N GLY A 245 10.46 5.69 0.37
CA GLY A 245 11.52 6.58 -0.06
C GLY A 245 12.34 5.95 -1.17
N ARG A 246 12.86 6.78 -2.06
CA ARG A 246 13.73 6.38 -3.17
C ARG A 246 14.87 7.36 -3.31
N SER A 247 16.05 6.86 -3.57
CA SER A 247 17.21 7.68 -3.91
C SER A 247 18.24 6.89 -4.72
N SER A 248 19.18 7.62 -5.35
CA SER A 248 20.29 7.07 -6.12
C SER A 248 21.58 7.84 -5.79
N GLY A 249 22.76 7.24 -6.02
CA GLY A 249 24.05 7.85 -5.75
C GLY A 249 24.74 7.32 -4.49
N GLU A 250 25.77 8.04 -3.98
CA GLU A 250 26.64 7.55 -2.90
C GLU A 250 25.93 7.36 -1.55
N ASN A 251 24.92 8.20 -1.22
CA ASN A 251 24.19 8.15 0.04
C ASN A 251 22.74 7.63 -0.15
N ARG A 252 22.49 6.88 -1.23
CA ARG A 252 21.14 6.46 -1.67
C ARG A 252 20.29 5.81 -0.57
N ALA A 253 20.87 4.96 0.27
CA ALA A 253 20.13 4.28 1.33
C ALA A 253 19.70 5.23 2.46
N VAL A 254 20.59 6.14 2.87
CA VAL A 254 20.30 7.18 3.87
C VAL A 254 19.25 8.16 3.37
N GLU A 255 19.41 8.64 2.14
CA GLU A 255 18.47 9.56 1.52
C GLU A 255 17.10 8.92 1.28
N ALA A 256 17.05 7.64 0.89
CA ALA A 256 15.82 6.87 0.78
C ALA A 256 15.12 6.72 2.14
N ALA A 257 15.89 6.45 3.23
CA ALA A 257 15.34 6.39 4.58
C ALA A 257 14.78 7.74 5.03
N GLN A 258 15.52 8.83 4.81
CA GLN A 258 15.06 10.19 5.10
C GLN A 258 13.81 10.55 4.30
N ALA A 259 13.79 10.24 3.00
CA ALA A 259 12.63 10.47 2.14
C ALA A 259 11.39 9.68 2.60
N ALA A 260 11.58 8.46 3.12
CA ALA A 260 10.50 7.67 3.69
C ALA A 260 9.96 8.29 4.98
N VAL A 261 10.85 8.62 5.93
CA VAL A 261 10.48 9.21 7.23
C VAL A 261 9.82 10.59 7.07
N CYS A 262 10.25 11.38 6.08
CA CYS A 262 9.70 12.69 5.77
C CYS A 262 8.60 12.66 4.70
N SER A 263 8.10 11.48 4.34
CA SER A 263 7.13 11.32 3.25
C SER A 263 5.85 12.13 3.50
N PRO A 264 5.37 12.90 2.52
CA PRO A 264 4.10 13.63 2.64
C PRO A 264 2.88 12.71 2.70
N LEU A 265 3.04 11.41 2.41
CA LEU A 265 1.99 10.39 2.56
C LEU A 265 1.72 10.05 4.03
N LEU A 266 2.66 10.35 4.92
CA LEU A 266 2.48 10.19 6.35
C LEU A 266 1.49 11.24 6.87
N ASP A 267 0.38 10.80 7.40
CA ASP A 267 -0.64 11.67 8.02
C ASP A 267 -0.26 12.03 9.47
N ILE A 268 0.51 11.16 10.09
CA ILE A 268 0.95 11.24 11.48
C ILE A 268 2.47 11.00 11.51
N SER A 269 3.15 11.53 12.49
CA SER A 269 4.55 11.21 12.76
C SER A 269 4.69 9.73 13.10
N ILE A 270 5.77 9.09 12.65
CA ILE A 270 6.10 7.71 13.04
C ILE A 270 6.55 7.59 14.50
N HIS A 271 6.67 8.73 15.22
CA HIS A 271 6.92 8.73 16.65
C HIS A 271 5.80 8.01 17.41
N GLY A 272 6.19 7.14 18.34
CA GLY A 272 5.24 6.39 19.16
C GLY A 272 4.76 5.09 18.52
N ALA A 273 5.27 4.72 17.34
CA ALA A 273 5.10 3.37 16.79
C ALA A 273 5.86 2.37 17.66
N THR A 274 5.22 1.26 18.02
CA THR A 274 5.84 0.19 18.82
C THR A 274 6.45 -0.91 17.95
N GLY A 275 6.11 -0.96 16.66
CA GLY A 275 6.67 -1.88 15.70
C GLY A 275 6.99 -1.20 14.38
N ILE A 276 8.15 -1.50 13.84
CA ILE A 276 8.63 -1.01 12.54
C ILE A 276 9.04 -2.20 11.68
N LEU A 277 8.50 -2.22 10.49
CA LEU A 277 8.90 -3.15 9.44
C LEU A 277 9.41 -2.34 8.25
N PHE A 278 10.66 -2.53 7.84
CA PHE A 278 11.14 -1.88 6.63
C PHE A 278 11.88 -2.84 5.69
N ASN A 279 11.75 -2.56 4.41
CA ASN A 279 12.40 -3.29 3.33
C ASN A 279 13.26 -2.34 2.49
N ILE A 280 14.49 -2.76 2.21
CA ILE A 280 15.35 -2.06 1.26
C ILE A 280 15.48 -2.92 0.00
N THR A 281 14.98 -2.40 -1.12
CA THR A 281 15.09 -3.05 -2.43
C THR A 281 16.20 -2.35 -3.23
N SER A 282 17.16 -3.12 -3.74
CA SER A 282 18.26 -2.65 -4.59
C SER A 282 18.50 -3.61 -5.75
N SER A 283 19.43 -3.28 -6.63
CA SER A 283 19.84 -4.18 -7.73
C SER A 283 20.73 -5.36 -7.30
N GLY A 284 20.97 -5.54 -5.99
CA GLY A 284 21.84 -6.60 -5.45
C GLY A 284 23.26 -6.13 -5.10
N ASP A 285 23.45 -4.82 -5.05
CA ASP A 285 24.73 -4.14 -4.77
C ASP A 285 24.70 -3.37 -3.43
N LEU A 286 23.71 -3.64 -2.55
CA LEU A 286 23.55 -2.95 -1.29
C LEU A 286 24.65 -3.31 -0.29
N GLY A 287 25.43 -2.32 0.14
CA GLY A 287 26.48 -2.51 1.14
C GLY A 287 25.94 -2.62 2.57
N LEU A 288 26.58 -3.44 3.41
CA LEU A 288 26.22 -3.55 4.83
C LEU A 288 26.27 -2.20 5.56
N HIS A 289 27.20 -1.33 5.17
CA HIS A 289 27.34 -0.01 5.76
C HIS A 289 26.14 0.90 5.36
N GLU A 290 25.70 0.83 4.09
CA GLU A 290 24.53 1.56 3.62
C GLU A 290 23.27 1.14 4.36
N LEU A 291 23.07 -0.18 4.54
CA LEU A 291 21.96 -0.74 5.31
C LEU A 291 21.97 -0.23 6.76
N ASN A 292 23.14 -0.30 7.43
CA ASN A 292 23.27 0.15 8.81
C ASN A 292 22.97 1.65 8.97
N MET A 293 23.44 2.48 8.05
CA MET A 293 23.16 3.92 8.08
C MET A 293 21.66 4.24 7.85
N ALA A 294 21.00 3.53 6.94
CA ALA A 294 19.56 3.66 6.74
C ALA A 294 18.77 3.24 7.99
N ALA A 295 19.16 2.12 8.63
CA ALA A 295 18.54 1.66 9.86
C ALA A 295 18.72 2.67 11.02
N GLN A 296 19.88 3.34 11.12
CA GLN A 296 20.11 4.39 12.12
C GLN A 296 19.16 5.58 11.93
N VAL A 297 18.95 6.05 10.69
CA VAL A 297 18.00 7.13 10.38
C VAL A 297 16.59 6.79 10.86
N ILE A 298 16.16 5.55 10.69
CA ILE A 298 14.84 5.10 11.14
C ILE A 298 14.81 5.04 12.68
N ALA A 299 15.84 4.45 13.29
CA ALA A 299 15.93 4.26 14.74
C ALA A 299 15.96 5.60 15.53
N GLU A 300 16.49 6.69 14.94
CA GLU A 300 16.52 8.03 15.55
C GLU A 300 15.12 8.67 15.68
N VAL A 301 14.16 8.21 14.88
CA VAL A 301 12.83 8.84 14.77
C VAL A 301 11.74 8.02 15.46
N VAL A 302 11.98 6.74 15.74
CA VAL A 302 11.00 5.84 16.36
C VAL A 302 11.23 5.76 17.89
N ASP A 303 10.27 5.12 18.58
CA ASP A 303 10.42 4.88 20.02
C ASP A 303 11.66 3.98 20.29
N PRO A 304 12.50 4.28 21.29
CA PRO A 304 13.66 3.43 21.64
C PRO A 304 13.30 1.99 22.00
N GLU A 305 12.08 1.73 22.46
CA GLU A 305 11.56 0.40 22.77
C GLU A 305 10.85 -0.28 21.58
N ALA A 306 10.79 0.41 20.41
CA ALA A 306 10.14 -0.14 19.24
C ALA A 306 10.86 -1.39 18.72
N GLU A 307 10.10 -2.41 18.38
CA GLU A 307 10.62 -3.59 17.68
C GLU A 307 10.87 -3.24 16.20
N ILE A 308 12.13 -3.32 15.76
CA ILE A 308 12.50 -3.03 14.38
C ILE A 308 12.84 -4.34 13.67
N ILE A 309 12.07 -4.66 12.63
CA ILE A 309 12.32 -5.78 11.72
C ILE A 309 12.64 -5.24 10.34
N PHE A 310 13.65 -5.77 9.69
CA PHE A 310 14.02 -5.35 8.35
C PHE A 310 14.40 -6.52 7.45
N GLY A 311 14.20 -6.31 6.17
CA GLY A 311 14.60 -7.23 5.10
C GLY A 311 15.24 -6.49 3.94
N THR A 312 15.85 -7.28 3.06
CA THR A 312 16.38 -6.80 1.79
C THR A 312 15.73 -7.56 0.64
N ALA A 313 15.47 -6.90 -0.48
CA ALA A 313 14.97 -7.53 -1.69
C ALA A 313 15.84 -7.10 -2.88
N THR A 314 15.97 -7.98 -3.85
CA THR A 314 16.75 -7.71 -5.06
C THR A 314 15.84 -7.49 -6.24
N ASP A 315 15.92 -6.31 -6.88
CA ASP A 315 15.24 -5.99 -8.13
C ASP A 315 16.26 -5.40 -9.13
N PRO A 316 16.73 -6.20 -10.08
CA PRO A 316 17.71 -5.75 -11.06
C PRO A 316 17.25 -4.56 -11.92
N THR A 317 15.96 -4.26 -11.96
CA THR A 317 15.41 -3.16 -12.77
C THR A 317 15.67 -1.78 -12.17
N LEU A 318 16.00 -1.71 -10.88
CA LEU A 318 16.29 -0.46 -10.17
C LEU A 318 17.63 0.18 -10.56
N GLY A 319 18.57 -0.58 -11.11
CA GLY A 319 19.91 -0.06 -11.46
C GLY A 319 20.63 0.50 -10.22
N GLU A 320 20.95 1.80 -10.23
CA GLU A 320 21.62 2.47 -9.11
C GLU A 320 20.63 2.98 -8.02
N GLU A 321 19.32 2.88 -8.27
CA GLU A 321 18.29 3.35 -7.33
C GLU A 321 18.10 2.37 -6.18
N VAL A 322 17.87 2.91 -4.98
CA VAL A 322 17.41 2.16 -3.81
C VAL A 322 16.00 2.61 -3.46
N LYS A 323 15.13 1.62 -3.25
CA LYS A 323 13.75 1.83 -2.76
C LYS A 323 13.65 1.33 -1.32
N LEU A 324 13.26 2.18 -0.38
CA LEU A 324 12.98 1.82 1.00
C LEU A 324 11.48 1.91 1.23
N THR A 325 10.88 0.81 1.66
CA THR A 325 9.46 0.74 2.09
C THR A 325 9.45 0.57 3.60
N LEU A 326 8.77 1.46 4.30
CA LEU A 326 8.67 1.49 5.76
C LEU A 326 7.20 1.35 6.15
N ILE A 327 6.93 0.49 7.13
CA ILE A 327 5.62 0.29 7.74
C ILE A 327 5.78 0.45 9.24
N ALA A 328 5.03 1.36 9.82
CA ALA A 328 5.00 1.61 11.26
C ALA A 328 3.64 1.20 11.81
N VAL A 329 3.65 0.44 12.90
CA VAL A 329 2.46 -0.13 13.54
C VAL A 329 2.45 0.11 15.04
N GLY A 330 1.32 -0.19 15.69
CA GLY A 330 1.23 -0.16 17.14
C GLY A 330 1.22 1.25 17.72
N PHE A 331 0.61 2.19 17.01
CA PHE A 331 0.35 3.51 17.57
C PHE A 331 -0.63 3.36 18.72
N ALA A 332 -0.25 3.78 19.94
CA ALA A 332 -1.21 3.94 21.03
C ALA A 332 -2.37 4.76 20.50
N ALA A 333 -3.60 4.32 20.77
CA ALA A 333 -4.79 5.10 20.42
C ALA A 333 -4.64 6.49 21.01
N GLN A 334 -4.10 7.41 20.24
CA GLN A 334 -4.13 8.82 20.57
C GLN A 334 -5.59 9.21 20.47
N GLU A 335 -6.21 9.41 21.62
CA GLU A 335 -7.43 10.19 21.71
C GLU A 335 -7.20 11.44 20.86
N GLU A 336 -8.18 11.86 20.07
CA GLU A 336 -8.16 13.00 19.13
C GLU A 336 -7.78 14.37 19.78
N TYR A 337 -7.06 14.37 20.88
CA TYR A 337 -6.69 15.53 21.69
C TYR A 337 -5.42 16.25 21.20
N GLY A 338 -4.61 15.64 20.32
CA GLY A 338 -3.34 16.25 19.85
C GLY A 338 -3.49 17.20 18.66
N SER A 339 -4.44 16.98 17.77
CA SER A 339 -4.42 17.63 16.45
C SER A 339 -4.64 19.14 16.45
N GLN A 340 -5.43 19.71 17.37
CA GLN A 340 -5.68 21.15 17.38
C GLN A 340 -4.57 21.94 18.08
N ALA A 341 -3.97 21.40 19.14
CA ALA A 341 -2.89 22.07 19.85
C ALA A 341 -1.57 22.01 19.07
N GLU A 342 -1.25 20.87 18.44
CA GLU A 342 -0.07 20.73 17.60
C GLU A 342 -0.21 21.50 16.27
N GLU A 343 -1.37 21.53 15.62
CA GLU A 343 -1.61 22.40 14.47
C GLU A 343 -1.47 23.88 14.84
N GLU A 344 -1.92 24.29 16.01
CA GLU A 344 -1.77 25.66 16.49
C GLU A 344 -0.31 25.98 16.83
N GLU A 345 0.44 25.04 17.38
CA GLU A 345 1.86 25.19 17.68
C GLU A 345 2.72 25.17 16.39
N LEU A 346 2.44 24.28 15.44
CA LEU A 346 3.05 24.29 14.10
C LEU A 346 2.71 25.57 13.33
N ARG A 347 1.50 26.07 13.48
CA ARG A 347 1.07 27.34 12.90
C ARG A 347 1.79 28.53 13.53
N ARG A 348 2.00 28.50 14.85
CA ARG A 348 2.82 29.50 15.56
C ARG A 348 4.27 29.45 15.15
N MET A 349 4.90 28.26 15.09
CA MET A 349 6.28 28.10 14.63
C MET A 349 6.46 28.54 13.16
N ARG A 350 5.50 28.26 12.27
CA ARG A 350 5.50 28.78 10.91
C ARG A 350 5.37 30.28 10.85
N THR A 351 4.54 30.89 11.71
CA THR A 351 4.36 32.33 11.75
C THR A 351 5.62 33.01 12.30
N GLU A 352 6.23 32.47 13.35
CA GLU A 352 7.49 32.96 13.92
C GLU A 352 8.69 32.78 12.98
N ALA A 353 8.72 31.65 12.21
CA ALA A 353 9.76 31.45 11.19
C ALA A 353 9.63 32.43 10.01
N VAL A 354 8.40 32.84 9.66
CA VAL A 354 8.14 33.84 8.62
C VAL A 354 8.42 35.27 9.12
N GLU A 355 8.20 35.55 10.42
CA GLU A 355 8.50 36.84 11.04
C GLU A 355 10.00 37.02 11.33
N ASN A 356 10.76 35.93 11.55
CA ASN A 356 12.20 35.97 11.78
C ASN A 356 13.07 36.03 10.49
N VAL A 357 12.47 35.86 9.30
CA VAL A 357 13.15 36.21 8.04
C VAL A 357 13.11 37.74 7.95
N ALA A 358 14.20 38.38 8.37
CA ALA A 358 14.36 39.82 8.26
C ALA A 358 13.98 40.26 6.84
N ASP A 359 13.12 41.28 6.74
CA ASP A 359 12.53 41.85 5.52
C ASP A 359 13.60 42.36 4.50
N THR A 360 14.87 42.28 4.89
CA THR A 360 16.06 42.68 4.12
C THR A 360 16.53 41.64 3.09
N ASP A 361 16.19 40.36 3.26
CA ASP A 361 16.67 39.28 2.37
C ASP A 361 15.67 38.90 1.27
N LEU A 362 14.49 39.51 1.26
CA LEU A 362 13.49 39.31 0.21
C LEU A 362 13.71 40.27 -0.96
N PRO A 363 13.69 39.81 -2.22
CA PRO A 363 13.66 40.65 -3.39
C PRO A 363 12.54 41.69 -3.31
N THR A 364 12.77 42.91 -3.77
CA THR A 364 11.89 44.10 -3.63
C THR A 364 10.45 43.87 -4.14
N PHE A 365 10.22 42.94 -5.04
CA PHE A 365 8.89 42.61 -5.60
C PHE A 365 8.04 41.70 -4.70
N LEU A 366 8.63 41.11 -3.67
CA LEU A 366 7.94 40.27 -2.68
C LEU A 366 7.64 40.97 -1.34
N ARG A 367 8.09 42.23 -1.20
CA ARG A 367 7.81 43.02 -0.01
C ARG A 367 6.36 43.48 -0.01
N ARG A 368 5.60 43.18 1.04
CA ARG A 368 4.23 43.70 1.18
C ARG A 368 4.25 45.21 1.33
N PRO A 369 3.37 45.99 0.64
CA PRO A 369 3.27 47.42 0.89
C PRO A 369 2.78 47.64 2.32
N VAL A 370 3.59 48.34 3.14
CA VAL A 370 3.20 48.79 4.47
C VAL A 370 2.19 49.91 4.30
N ASN A 371 0.93 49.67 4.60
CA ASN A 371 -0.06 50.73 4.70
C ASN A 371 0.18 51.50 6.02
N ILE A 372 0.81 52.62 5.92
CA ILE A 372 0.90 53.62 6.99
C ILE A 372 -0.47 54.30 7.09
N ARG A 373 -1.17 54.05 8.16
CA ARG A 373 -2.22 54.91 8.71
C ARG A 373 -1.97 55.20 10.16
#